data_c31a353dd58129efa67f29069e1fdd60
#
_entry.id   c31a353dd58129efa67f29069e1fdd60
#
_cell.length_a   1.000
_cell.length_b   1.000
_cell.length_c   1.000
_cell.angle_alpha   90.00
_cell.angle_beta   90.00
_cell.angle_gamma   90.00
#
_symmetry.space_group_name_H-M   'P 1'
#
loop_
_entity.id
_entity.type
_entity.pdbx_description
1 polymer ?
#
loop_
_entity_poly.entity_id
_entity_poly.type
_entity_poly.pdbx_seq_one_letter_code
_entity_poly.pdbx_strand_id
1 'polypeptide(L)'
;SFATGISQKDSGNRGERDADWCRKTYTTTKRDGEKITKTKKWFGFRLHLISDASYELPVDFEVTKASNSEVKETQKMLENMREKYSGKIDRCEYFLADRGYDSTDLIQWLTTEGISPIIDIRNCWQGEETKQFRNTDLIYNYRGKVYYVPETGEPIELVYRGYDKSRDSHRYGFHPKYHDKRIFRIPLRT
;
A
#
# COMPACT_ATOMS: atom_id res chain seq x y z
N SER A 1 -8.81 -8.77 -16.56
CA SER A 1 -7.90 -9.85 -17.03
C SER A 1 -8.59 -10.71 -18.08
N PHE A 2 -7.88 -11.02 -19.14
CA PHE A 2 -8.39 -11.88 -20.22
C PHE A 2 -7.79 -13.27 -20.06
N ALA A 3 -8.65 -14.30 -20.08
CA ALA A 3 -8.19 -15.68 -20.12
C ALA A 3 -8.07 -16.12 -21.59
N THR A 4 -6.93 -16.68 -21.97
CA THR A 4 -6.80 -17.39 -23.23
C THR A 4 -7.40 -18.79 -23.04
N GLY A 5 -8.09 -19.32 -24.03
CA GLY A 5 -8.65 -20.68 -24.00
C GLY A 5 -7.60 -21.81 -24.03
N ILE A 6 -6.31 -21.44 -24.03
CA ILE A 6 -5.18 -22.37 -24.17
C ILE A 6 -4.55 -22.59 -22.78
N SER A 7 -4.53 -23.83 -22.31
CA SER A 7 -3.87 -24.20 -21.06
C SER A 7 -2.38 -24.48 -21.27
N GLN A 8 -1.58 -24.31 -20.21
CA GLN A 8 -0.14 -24.61 -20.23
C GLN A 8 0.17 -26.09 -20.56
N LYS A 9 -0.78 -27.01 -20.40
CA LYS A 9 -0.64 -28.41 -20.78
C LYS A 9 -0.55 -28.60 -22.30
N ASP A 10 -1.07 -27.63 -23.07
CA ASP A 10 -1.02 -27.64 -24.53
C ASP A 10 0.24 -26.98 -25.07
N SER A 11 1.24 -26.73 -24.23
CA SER A 11 2.44 -25.93 -24.47
C SER A 11 3.51 -26.61 -25.35
N GLY A 12 3.22 -27.70 -26.00
CA GLY A 12 4.03 -28.21 -27.07
C GLY A 12 3.99 -27.29 -28.30
N ASN A 13 4.64 -26.12 -28.26
CA ASN A 13 4.75 -25.13 -29.34
C ASN A 13 3.46 -24.38 -29.78
N ARG A 14 2.32 -24.57 -29.12
CA ARG A 14 1.03 -23.99 -29.52
C ARG A 14 0.45 -22.98 -28.53
N GLY A 15 1.09 -22.78 -27.37
CA GLY A 15 0.61 -21.83 -26.36
C GLY A 15 0.99 -20.39 -26.69
N GLU A 16 0.21 -19.43 -26.18
CA GLU A 16 0.52 -18.01 -26.25
C GLU A 16 1.77 -17.70 -25.40
N ARG A 17 2.90 -17.40 -26.07
CA ARG A 17 4.22 -17.20 -25.39
C ARG A 17 4.26 -15.95 -24.52
N ASP A 18 3.42 -14.99 -24.83
CA ASP A 18 3.37 -13.70 -24.13
C ASP A 18 2.35 -13.68 -23.00
N ALA A 19 1.60 -14.76 -22.81
CA ALA A 19 0.70 -14.96 -21.68
C ALA A 19 1.44 -15.64 -20.50
N ASP A 20 0.87 -15.52 -19.29
CA ASP A 20 1.41 -16.19 -18.11
C ASP A 20 0.31 -16.50 -17.08
N TRP A 21 0.67 -17.34 -16.11
CA TRP A 21 -0.21 -17.72 -15.02
C TRP A 21 -0.27 -16.62 -13.95
N CYS A 22 -1.49 -16.31 -13.53
CA CYS A 22 -1.72 -15.51 -12.34
C CYS A 22 -2.57 -16.28 -11.33
N ARG A 23 -2.31 -15.98 -10.06
CA ARG A 23 -3.04 -16.55 -8.94
C ARG A 23 -3.50 -15.44 -8.02
N LYS A 24 -4.79 -15.40 -7.71
CA LYS A 24 -5.35 -14.46 -6.73
C LYS A 24 -6.08 -15.24 -5.64
N THR A 25 -5.75 -14.96 -4.38
CA THR A 25 -6.35 -15.59 -3.22
C THR A 25 -7.27 -14.61 -2.51
N TYR A 26 -8.49 -15.00 -2.26
CA TYR A 26 -9.51 -14.21 -1.57
C TYR A 26 -9.87 -14.90 -0.26
N THR A 27 -9.84 -14.17 0.83
CA THR A 27 -10.34 -14.64 2.13
C THR A 27 -11.67 -13.94 2.40
N THR A 28 -12.73 -14.71 2.59
CA THR A 28 -14.07 -14.23 2.93
C THR A 28 -14.46 -14.81 4.29
N THR A 29 -14.99 -13.99 5.16
CA THR A 29 -15.53 -14.44 6.45
C THR A 29 -17.02 -14.75 6.27
N LYS A 30 -17.45 -15.97 6.60
CA LYS A 30 -18.86 -16.36 6.66
C LYS A 30 -19.58 -15.63 7.79
N ARG A 31 -20.93 -15.70 7.79
CA ARG A 31 -21.77 -15.14 8.85
C ARG A 31 -21.50 -15.74 10.24
N ASP A 32 -21.02 -16.96 10.30
CA ASP A 32 -20.62 -17.70 11.51
C ASP A 32 -19.20 -17.41 11.99
N GLY A 33 -18.48 -16.48 11.32
CA GLY A 33 -17.10 -16.11 11.65
C GLY A 33 -16.03 -17.00 11.02
N GLU A 34 -16.38 -18.09 10.34
CA GLU A 34 -15.41 -18.96 9.66
C GLU A 34 -14.76 -18.25 8.47
N LYS A 35 -13.44 -18.26 8.39
CA LYS A 35 -12.67 -17.70 7.26
C LYS A 35 -12.50 -18.75 6.17
N ILE A 36 -13.07 -18.49 5.01
CA ILE A 36 -12.87 -19.31 3.81
C ILE A 36 -11.90 -18.65 2.87
N THR A 37 -10.87 -19.38 2.47
CA THR A 37 -9.90 -18.94 1.46
C THR A 37 -10.19 -19.61 0.13
N LYS A 38 -10.47 -18.79 -0.91
CA LYS A 38 -10.65 -19.23 -2.29
C LYS A 38 -9.51 -18.74 -3.15
N THR A 39 -8.90 -19.64 -3.91
CA THR A 39 -7.83 -19.32 -4.85
C THR A 39 -8.37 -19.39 -6.27
N LYS A 40 -8.24 -18.31 -7.03
CA LYS A 40 -8.51 -18.20 -8.47
C LYS A 40 -7.18 -18.23 -9.22
N LYS A 41 -7.07 -19.10 -10.22
CA LYS A 41 -5.92 -19.16 -11.13
C LYS A 41 -6.42 -18.94 -12.55
N TRP A 42 -5.66 -18.20 -13.34
CA TRP A 42 -5.93 -18.06 -14.79
C TRP A 42 -4.63 -17.90 -15.56
N PHE A 43 -4.67 -18.31 -16.80
CA PHE A 43 -3.61 -18.12 -17.78
C PHE A 43 -4.06 -17.03 -18.77
N GLY A 44 -3.20 -16.05 -19.07
CA GLY A 44 -3.57 -15.00 -20.01
C GLY A 44 -2.84 -13.68 -19.74
N PHE A 45 -3.55 -12.60 -19.98
CA PHE A 45 -3.07 -11.23 -19.92
C PHE A 45 -3.78 -10.44 -18.81
N ARG A 46 -3.22 -9.28 -18.50
CA ARG A 46 -3.78 -8.27 -17.62
C ARG A 46 -3.87 -6.95 -18.36
N LEU A 47 -5.00 -6.31 -18.32
CA LEU A 47 -5.19 -4.94 -18.76
C LEU A 47 -4.97 -4.01 -17.56
N HIS A 48 -4.06 -3.07 -17.73
CA HIS A 48 -3.87 -1.93 -16.85
C HIS A 48 -4.52 -0.73 -17.54
N LEU A 49 -5.31 0.04 -16.80
CA LEU A 49 -6.06 1.17 -17.34
C LEU A 49 -5.94 2.36 -16.41
N ILE A 50 -5.56 3.50 -16.95
CA ILE A 50 -5.63 4.80 -16.30
C ILE A 50 -6.80 5.55 -16.93
N SER A 51 -7.72 6.06 -16.11
CA SER A 51 -8.88 6.83 -16.56
C SER A 51 -8.94 8.18 -15.86
N ASP A 52 -9.48 9.18 -16.56
CA ASP A 52 -9.85 10.44 -15.95
C ASP A 52 -11.07 10.24 -15.05
N ALA A 53 -10.95 10.66 -13.77
CA ALA A 53 -11.99 10.43 -12.79
C ALA A 53 -13.22 11.35 -12.96
N SER A 54 -13.06 12.48 -13.64
CA SER A 54 -14.14 13.45 -13.86
C SER A 54 -15.00 13.10 -15.07
N TYR A 55 -14.35 12.59 -16.14
CA TYR A 55 -15.03 12.27 -17.40
C TYR A 55 -15.18 10.76 -17.64
N GLU A 56 -14.62 9.91 -16.78
CA GLU A 56 -14.61 8.44 -16.89
C GLU A 56 -14.00 7.93 -18.23
N LEU A 57 -13.13 8.74 -18.85
CA LEU A 57 -12.50 8.42 -20.13
C LEU A 57 -11.14 7.75 -19.92
N PRO A 58 -10.82 6.73 -20.74
CA PRO A 58 -9.47 6.16 -20.77
C PRO A 58 -8.43 7.22 -21.14
N VAL A 59 -7.40 7.34 -20.34
CA VAL A 59 -6.25 8.24 -20.58
C VAL A 59 -5.09 7.48 -21.16
N ASP A 60 -4.81 6.28 -20.60
CA ASP A 60 -3.77 5.37 -21.06
C ASP A 60 -4.10 3.93 -20.68
N PHE A 61 -3.56 2.96 -21.44
CA PHE A 61 -3.71 1.55 -21.12
C PHE A 61 -2.48 0.75 -21.54
N GLU A 62 -2.24 -0.35 -20.85
CA GLU A 62 -1.22 -1.35 -21.21
C GLU A 62 -1.74 -2.75 -20.98
N VAL A 63 -1.37 -3.67 -21.88
CA VAL A 63 -1.67 -5.10 -21.76
C VAL A 63 -0.38 -5.84 -21.47
N THR A 64 -0.33 -6.53 -20.34
CA THR A 64 0.86 -7.28 -19.91
C THR A 64 0.53 -8.74 -19.62
N LYS A 65 1.56 -9.53 -19.35
CA LYS A 65 1.37 -10.89 -18.79
C LYS A 65 0.55 -10.82 -17.50
N ALA A 66 -0.32 -11.79 -17.27
CA ALA A 66 -1.18 -11.80 -16.09
C ALA A 66 -0.39 -11.85 -14.77
N SER A 67 0.85 -12.32 -14.76
CA SER A 67 1.76 -12.36 -13.60
C SER A 67 2.36 -11.00 -13.22
N ASN A 68 2.35 -10.01 -14.12
CA ASN A 68 2.97 -8.72 -13.86
C ASN A 68 2.31 -7.98 -12.69
N SER A 69 3.13 -7.23 -11.95
CA SER A 69 2.66 -6.45 -10.79
C SER A 69 1.85 -5.24 -11.24
N GLU A 70 0.62 -5.10 -10.75
CA GLU A 70 -0.25 -3.94 -11.03
C GLU A 70 0.44 -2.63 -10.67
N VAL A 71 1.07 -2.55 -9.49
CA VAL A 71 1.75 -1.34 -9.00
C VAL A 71 2.93 -0.95 -9.89
N LYS A 72 3.80 -1.91 -10.23
CA LYS A 72 4.99 -1.62 -11.05
C LYS A 72 4.63 -1.19 -12.47
N GLU A 73 3.64 -1.85 -13.08
CA GLU A 73 3.21 -1.47 -14.42
C GLU A 73 2.52 -0.10 -14.41
N THR A 74 1.72 0.22 -13.40
CA THR A 74 1.12 1.55 -13.27
C THR A 74 2.17 2.63 -13.09
N GLN A 75 3.19 2.42 -12.26
CA GLN A 75 4.28 3.38 -12.10
C GLN A 75 4.99 3.62 -13.44
N LYS A 76 5.32 2.56 -14.16
CA LYS A 76 5.94 2.64 -15.49
C LYS A 76 5.06 3.36 -16.52
N MET A 77 3.74 3.13 -16.49
CA MET A 77 2.79 3.86 -17.35
C MET A 77 2.81 5.36 -17.03
N LEU A 78 2.79 5.73 -15.75
CA LEU A 78 2.86 7.12 -15.31
C LEU A 78 4.18 7.80 -15.71
N GLU A 79 5.31 7.12 -15.57
CA GLU A 79 6.63 7.57 -16.02
C GLU A 79 6.63 7.79 -17.57
N ASN A 80 6.11 6.85 -18.35
CA ASN A 80 5.95 6.98 -19.79
C ASN A 80 5.01 8.14 -20.18
N MET A 81 3.93 8.35 -19.43
CA MET A 81 3.04 9.49 -19.62
C MET A 81 3.74 10.82 -19.34
N ARG A 82 4.61 10.85 -18.30
CA ARG A 82 5.43 12.03 -17.99
C ARG A 82 6.34 12.41 -19.15
N GLU A 83 6.98 11.42 -19.77
CA GLU A 83 7.85 11.65 -20.91
C GLU A 83 7.10 12.09 -22.18
N LYS A 84 5.99 11.39 -22.49
CA LYS A 84 5.26 11.61 -23.75
C LYS A 84 4.23 12.73 -23.70
N TYR A 85 3.63 12.96 -22.53
CA TYR A 85 2.47 13.82 -22.34
C TYR A 85 2.57 14.62 -21.03
N SER A 86 3.69 15.32 -20.82
CA SER A 86 3.96 16.09 -19.59
C SER A 86 2.79 16.97 -19.15
N GLY A 87 2.17 17.68 -20.10
CA GLY A 87 1.03 18.54 -19.80
C GLY A 87 -0.23 17.82 -19.27
N LYS A 88 -0.34 16.49 -19.37
CA LYS A 88 -1.42 15.73 -18.70
C LYS A 88 -1.06 15.49 -17.24
N ILE A 89 0.18 15.10 -16.98
CA ILE A 89 0.69 14.89 -15.61
C ILE A 89 0.71 16.21 -14.84
N ASP A 90 1.15 17.30 -15.43
CA ASP A 90 1.19 18.63 -14.79
C ASP A 90 -0.18 19.15 -14.32
N ARG A 91 -1.27 18.67 -14.95
CA ARG A 91 -2.65 19.01 -14.58
C ARG A 91 -3.29 17.99 -13.64
N CYS A 92 -2.60 16.90 -13.33
CA CYS A 92 -3.10 15.88 -12.45
C CYS A 92 -2.89 16.30 -10.99
N GLU A 93 -3.96 16.63 -10.28
CA GLU A 93 -3.90 17.00 -8.86
C GLU A 93 -3.96 15.78 -7.94
N TYR A 94 -4.70 14.75 -8.33
CA TYR A 94 -4.98 13.58 -7.49
C TYR A 94 -4.81 12.28 -8.26
N PHE A 95 -4.22 11.28 -7.60
CA PHE A 95 -4.18 9.91 -8.09
C PHE A 95 -5.01 9.02 -7.16
N LEU A 96 -6.09 8.44 -7.69
CA LEU A 96 -7.02 7.60 -6.95
C LEU A 96 -6.77 6.13 -7.31
N ALA A 97 -6.55 5.30 -6.30
CA ALA A 97 -6.41 3.86 -6.51
C ALA A 97 -6.87 3.06 -5.28
N ASP A 98 -7.13 1.77 -5.50
CA ASP A 98 -7.51 0.88 -4.41
C ASP A 98 -6.29 0.49 -3.53
N ARG A 99 -6.57 -0.22 -2.45
CA ARG A 99 -5.58 -0.74 -1.50
C ARG A 99 -4.47 -1.58 -2.14
N GLY A 100 -4.70 -2.14 -3.33
CA GLY A 100 -3.70 -2.90 -4.08
C GLY A 100 -2.48 -2.06 -4.44
N TYR A 101 -2.66 -0.76 -4.57
CA TYR A 101 -1.63 0.23 -4.96
C TYR A 101 -0.91 0.89 -3.78
N ASP A 102 -1.18 0.49 -2.54
CA ASP A 102 -0.45 0.95 -1.37
C ASP A 102 1.02 0.48 -1.44
N SER A 103 1.87 1.34 -1.99
CA SER A 103 3.30 1.13 -2.21
C SER A 103 4.06 2.42 -1.91
N THR A 104 5.07 2.32 -1.07
CA THR A 104 5.93 3.46 -0.70
C THR A 104 6.56 4.12 -1.93
N ASP A 105 7.05 3.32 -2.86
CA ASP A 105 7.74 3.81 -4.06
C ASP A 105 6.77 4.61 -4.96
N LEU A 106 5.57 4.07 -5.20
CA LEU A 106 4.54 4.76 -5.99
C LEU A 106 4.09 6.06 -5.31
N ILE A 107 3.83 6.03 -4.01
CA ILE A 107 3.43 7.21 -3.22
C ILE A 107 4.52 8.28 -3.25
N GLN A 108 5.77 7.88 -3.11
CA GLN A 108 6.91 8.80 -3.14
C GLN A 108 7.06 9.42 -4.54
N TRP A 109 6.95 8.64 -5.59
CA TRP A 109 7.00 9.15 -6.98
C TRP A 109 5.88 10.17 -7.23
N LEU A 110 4.62 9.83 -6.92
CA LEU A 110 3.47 10.74 -7.06
C LEU A 110 3.70 12.06 -6.32
N THR A 111 4.17 11.98 -5.07
CA THR A 111 4.44 13.17 -4.24
C THR A 111 5.56 14.03 -4.85
N THR A 112 6.58 13.42 -5.44
CA THR A 112 7.67 14.14 -6.13
C THR A 112 7.17 14.86 -7.37
N GLU A 113 6.22 14.27 -8.09
CA GLU A 113 5.55 14.89 -9.26
C GLU A 113 4.49 15.93 -8.87
N GLY A 114 4.26 16.17 -7.58
CA GLY A 114 3.25 17.10 -7.07
C GLY A 114 1.82 16.56 -7.10
N ILE A 115 1.64 15.24 -7.31
CA ILE A 115 0.35 14.57 -7.35
C ILE A 115 0.00 14.04 -5.97
N SER A 116 -1.18 14.37 -5.45
CA SER A 116 -1.67 13.89 -4.16
C SER A 116 -2.24 12.47 -4.27
N PRO A 117 -1.62 11.44 -3.68
CA PRO A 117 -2.16 10.08 -3.73
C PRO A 117 -3.36 9.94 -2.79
N ILE A 118 -4.47 9.42 -3.30
CA ILE A 118 -5.66 8.99 -2.55
C ILE A 118 -5.75 7.48 -2.71
N ILE A 119 -5.02 6.77 -1.87
CA ILE A 119 -4.88 5.31 -1.90
C ILE A 119 -5.30 4.75 -0.54
N ASP A 120 -6.18 3.74 -0.56
CA ASP A 120 -6.60 3.07 0.66
C ASP A 120 -5.43 2.28 1.28
N ILE A 121 -5.17 2.45 2.57
CA ILE A 121 -4.03 1.83 3.25
C ILE A 121 -4.29 0.34 3.47
N ARG A 122 -3.29 -0.50 3.21
CA ARG A 122 -3.36 -1.92 3.52
C ARG A 122 -3.49 -2.12 5.02
N ASN A 123 -4.42 -2.99 5.43
CA ASN A 123 -4.47 -3.43 6.82
C ASN A 123 -3.28 -4.35 7.11
N CYS A 124 -2.18 -3.76 7.57
CA CYS A 124 -0.96 -4.47 7.97
C CYS A 124 -1.05 -5.08 9.37
N TRP A 125 -2.17 -4.88 10.07
CA TRP A 125 -2.42 -5.41 11.40
C TRP A 125 -3.09 -6.78 11.31
N GLN A 126 -2.29 -7.83 11.29
CA GLN A 126 -2.76 -9.22 11.24
C GLN A 126 -2.85 -9.79 12.66
N GLY A 127 -3.94 -9.48 13.35
CA GLY A 127 -4.23 -10.10 14.65
C GLY A 127 -3.40 -9.62 15.83
N GLU A 128 -2.42 -8.76 15.63
CA GLU A 128 -1.65 -8.14 16.70
C GLU A 128 -2.27 -6.79 17.07
N GLU A 129 -2.50 -6.58 18.35
CA GLU A 129 -3.04 -5.31 18.84
C GLU A 129 -1.98 -4.20 18.84
N THR A 130 -0.69 -4.58 18.96
CA THR A 130 0.46 -3.65 19.03
C THR A 130 1.64 -4.14 18.21
N LYS A 131 2.48 -3.20 17.73
CA LYS A 131 3.77 -3.47 17.07
C LYS A 131 4.88 -2.69 17.76
N GLN A 132 6.07 -3.29 17.83
CA GLN A 132 7.25 -2.61 18.34
C GLN A 132 7.76 -1.58 17.33
N PHE A 133 8.12 -0.39 17.82
CA PHE A 133 8.75 0.63 17.01
C PHE A 133 10.26 0.40 16.94
N ARG A 134 10.73 -0.19 15.83
CA ARG A 134 12.14 -0.56 15.65
C ARG A 134 12.65 -1.41 16.84
N ASN A 135 13.91 -1.29 17.22
CA ASN A 135 14.49 -1.94 18.40
C ASN A 135 14.44 -0.99 19.61
N THR A 136 13.26 -0.46 19.92
CA THR A 136 13.07 0.46 21.05
C THR A 136 12.04 -0.11 22.04
N ASP A 137 11.98 0.47 23.24
CA ASP A 137 10.97 0.15 24.26
C ASP A 137 9.60 0.75 23.97
N LEU A 138 9.35 1.16 22.73
CA LEU A 138 8.08 1.72 22.30
C LEU A 138 7.30 0.70 21.47
N ILE A 139 6.02 0.58 21.79
CA ILE A 139 5.05 -0.13 20.97
C ILE A 139 3.93 0.83 20.57
N TYR A 140 3.28 0.55 19.46
CA TYR A 140 2.15 1.33 18.98
C TYR A 140 1.05 0.42 18.44
N ASN A 141 -0.20 0.92 18.44
CA ASN A 141 -1.34 0.16 17.93
C ASN A 141 -1.89 0.77 16.63
N TYR A 142 -2.84 0.07 16.01
CA TYR A 142 -3.49 0.51 14.76
C TYR A 142 -4.28 1.84 14.89
N ARG A 143 -4.56 2.29 16.13
CA ARG A 143 -5.20 3.59 16.41
C ARG A 143 -4.20 4.72 16.59
N GLY A 144 -2.90 4.45 16.39
CA GLY A 144 -1.84 5.45 16.57
C GLY A 144 -1.51 5.76 18.03
N LYS A 145 -2.01 5.00 18.99
CA LYS A 145 -1.59 5.13 20.38
C LYS A 145 -0.20 4.53 20.56
N VAL A 146 0.65 5.21 21.30
CA VAL A 146 2.02 4.82 21.58
C VAL A 146 2.17 4.49 23.06
N TYR A 147 2.88 3.41 23.37
CA TYR A 147 3.13 2.96 24.72
C TYR A 147 4.63 2.76 24.94
N TYR A 148 5.08 3.04 26.14
CA TYR A 148 6.39 2.68 26.62
C TYR A 148 6.31 1.33 27.36
N VAL A 149 7.19 0.41 27.04
CA VAL A 149 7.29 -0.91 27.69
C VAL A 149 8.48 -0.86 28.66
N PRO A 150 8.24 -0.78 29.97
CA PRO A 150 9.32 -0.86 30.96
C PRO A 150 9.88 -2.28 31.03
N GLU A 151 11.10 -2.44 31.55
CA GLU A 151 11.72 -3.75 31.77
C GLU A 151 10.86 -4.66 32.66
N THR A 152 10.13 -4.06 33.59
CA THR A 152 9.19 -4.76 34.49
C THR A 152 7.89 -3.99 34.58
N GLY A 153 6.74 -4.67 34.42
CA GLY A 153 5.40 -4.10 34.54
C GLY A 153 4.64 -3.99 33.21
N GLU A 154 3.50 -3.34 33.28
CA GLU A 154 2.56 -3.18 32.15
C GLU A 154 2.99 -2.02 31.22
N PRO A 155 2.66 -2.10 29.91
CA PRO A 155 2.89 -1.00 28.99
C PRO A 155 2.16 0.29 29.43
N ILE A 156 2.86 1.41 29.40
CA ILE A 156 2.35 2.73 29.82
C ILE A 156 2.01 3.55 28.60
N GLU A 157 0.73 3.94 28.44
CA GLU A 157 0.30 4.82 27.34
C GLU A 157 0.96 6.19 27.46
N LEU A 158 1.59 6.61 26.35
CA LEU A 158 2.23 7.92 26.24
C LEU A 158 1.25 8.95 25.66
N VAL A 159 1.41 10.19 26.12
CA VAL A 159 0.62 11.33 25.65
C VAL A 159 1.34 12.03 24.52
N TYR A 160 0.62 12.33 23.46
CA TYR A 160 1.15 13.12 22.35
C TYR A 160 1.48 14.55 22.82
N ARG A 161 2.69 15.01 22.50
CA ARG A 161 3.25 16.32 22.91
C ARG A 161 3.48 17.27 21.73
N GLY A 162 2.91 16.96 20.58
CA GLY A 162 3.01 17.78 19.39
C GLY A 162 4.13 17.36 18.44
N TYR A 163 4.20 18.05 17.32
CA TYR A 163 5.16 17.80 16.25
C TYR A 163 6.39 18.72 16.41
N ASP A 164 7.57 18.14 16.23
CA ASP A 164 8.85 18.86 16.21
C ASP A 164 9.29 19.06 14.75
N LYS A 165 9.05 20.26 14.23
CA LYS A 165 9.33 20.62 12.83
C LYS A 165 10.82 20.56 12.51
N SER A 166 11.68 20.90 13.48
CA SER A 166 13.14 20.91 13.27
C SER A 166 13.74 19.52 13.10
N ARG A 167 13.07 18.49 13.64
CA ARG A 167 13.53 17.10 13.63
C ARG A 167 12.59 16.17 12.87
N ASP A 168 11.60 16.71 12.18
CA ASP A 168 10.58 15.96 11.43
C ASP A 168 10.03 14.77 12.22
N SER A 169 9.60 15.00 13.46
CA SER A 169 9.21 13.94 14.39
C SER A 169 8.05 14.30 15.29
N HIS A 170 7.20 13.31 15.57
CA HIS A 170 6.18 13.39 16.60
C HIS A 170 6.80 13.18 17.98
N ARG A 171 6.39 13.98 18.96
CA ARG A 171 6.84 13.87 20.36
C ARG A 171 5.77 13.24 21.20
N TYR A 172 6.20 12.30 22.03
CA TYR A 172 5.37 11.62 23.04
C TYR A 172 6.04 11.71 24.39
N GLY A 173 5.29 11.70 25.47
CA GLY A 173 5.81 11.73 26.82
C GLY A 173 4.84 11.11 27.80
N PHE A 174 5.29 10.84 29.01
CA PHE A 174 4.43 10.30 30.05
C PHE A 174 3.34 11.29 30.47
N HIS A 175 2.21 10.78 30.90
CA HIS A 175 1.18 11.59 31.55
C HIS A 175 1.77 12.23 32.83
N PRO A 176 1.44 13.50 33.18
CA PRO A 176 1.99 14.18 34.35
C PRO A 176 1.93 13.40 35.67
N LYS A 177 0.94 12.54 35.84
CA LYS A 177 0.80 11.69 37.01
C LYS A 177 1.99 10.76 37.30
N TYR A 178 2.82 10.46 36.28
CA TYR A 178 3.99 9.59 36.43
C TYR A 178 5.25 10.36 36.86
N HIS A 179 5.20 11.71 36.90
CA HIS A 179 6.33 12.59 37.21
C HIS A 179 7.60 12.35 36.37
N ASP A 180 7.44 11.69 35.21
CA ASP A 180 8.50 11.41 34.26
C ASP A 180 8.50 12.44 33.13
N LYS A 181 9.63 13.10 32.91
CA LYS A 181 9.80 14.17 31.91
C LYS A 181 10.42 13.67 30.60
N ARG A 182 10.66 12.37 30.43
CA ARG A 182 11.24 11.83 29.20
C ARG A 182 10.35 12.12 28.01
N ILE A 183 11.00 12.47 26.90
CA ILE A 183 10.34 12.71 25.61
C ILE A 183 10.86 11.71 24.60
N PHE A 184 9.94 10.95 24.03
CA PHE A 184 10.19 10.02 22.95
C PHE A 184 9.86 10.69 21.62
N ARG A 185 10.66 10.40 20.58
CA ARG A 185 10.46 10.96 19.25
C ARG A 185 10.27 9.84 18.23
N ILE A 186 9.20 9.96 17.46
CA ILE A 186 8.90 9.06 16.34
C ILE A 186 9.05 9.88 15.07
N PRO A 187 10.11 9.65 14.25
CA PRO A 187 10.28 10.35 12.99
C PRO A 187 9.19 10.00 11.99
N LEU A 188 8.81 10.95 11.15
CA LEU A 188 7.82 10.72 10.07
C LEU A 188 8.42 9.91 8.92
N ARG A 189 9.73 10.02 8.71
CA ARG A 189 10.45 9.29 7.66
C ARG A 189 11.23 8.15 8.29
N THR A 190 10.93 6.97 7.86
CA THR A 190 11.65 5.74 8.25
C THR A 190 12.24 5.08 7.03
#